data_ee97e4b7fd209bdd99891cef436ae251
#
_entry.id   ee97e4b7fd209bdd99891cef436ae251
#
_cell.length_a   1.000
_cell.length_b   1.000
_cell.length_c   1.000
_cell.angle_alpha   90.00
_cell.angle_beta   90.00
_cell.angle_gamma   90.00
#
_symmetry.space_group_name_H-M   'P 1'
#
loop_
_entity.id
_entity.type
_entity.pdbx_description
1 polymer ?
#
loop_
_entity_poly.entity_id
_entity_poly.type
_entity_poly.pdbx_seq_one_letter_code
_entity_poly.pdbx_strand_id
1 'polypeptide(L)'
;VVKGLILFDFHFKFIIFLIKVVKFMIKSLNHVSVLANIPFEIDEKRVLRELRIPVKKNLKDLNEKKLGEELKNVIEIAYGLVHGKACYNTFQIKNVFESKVVLDKSETLVNGKKVAEILKNCEYCSLFVSTIGPELENHAVEMAKDDQSGSFFLEHVGNWMAEYMAEAVEKRISQGIIKAGFISKKRYSVGYGDWHVEAQKEILEITEARRIGVSISESYLMIPRKSVSALIGWERK
;
A
#
# COMPACT_ATOMS: atom_id res chain seq x y z
N VAL A 1 -11.21 -50.73 -4.84
CA VAL A 1 -12.39 -49.94 -4.44
C VAL A 1 -11.97 -48.77 -3.55
N VAL A 2 -11.06 -48.93 -2.56
CA VAL A 2 -10.68 -47.86 -1.61
C VAL A 2 -9.90 -46.70 -2.27
N LYS A 3 -9.03 -46.98 -3.27
CA LYS A 3 -8.26 -45.93 -3.96
C LYS A 3 -9.15 -44.97 -4.79
N GLY A 4 -10.26 -45.43 -5.36
CA GLY A 4 -11.18 -44.60 -6.13
C GLY A 4 -11.99 -43.62 -5.27
N LEU A 5 -12.35 -44.06 -4.03
CA LEU A 5 -13.10 -43.22 -3.10
C LEU A 5 -12.28 -42.03 -2.58
N ILE A 6 -10.99 -42.25 -2.31
CA ILE A 6 -10.06 -41.22 -1.80
C ILE A 6 -9.79 -40.16 -2.90
N LEU A 7 -9.64 -40.57 -4.16
CA LEU A 7 -9.47 -39.63 -5.28
C LEU A 7 -10.74 -38.79 -5.52
N PHE A 8 -11.93 -39.39 -5.37
CA PHE A 8 -13.20 -38.70 -5.55
C PHE A 8 -13.43 -37.63 -4.46
N ASP A 9 -13.10 -37.94 -3.20
CA ASP A 9 -13.18 -37.01 -2.07
C ASP A 9 -12.21 -35.83 -2.22
N PHE A 10 -10.99 -36.11 -2.73
CA PHE A 10 -10.00 -35.05 -3.00
C PHE A 10 -10.44 -34.12 -4.14
N HIS A 11 -10.96 -34.66 -5.25
CA HIS A 11 -11.51 -33.86 -6.36
C HIS A 11 -12.73 -33.03 -5.93
N PHE A 12 -13.62 -33.59 -5.13
CA PHE A 12 -14.80 -32.91 -4.65
C PHE A 12 -14.45 -31.75 -3.68
N LYS A 13 -13.53 -31.97 -2.76
CA LYS A 13 -12.99 -30.92 -1.87
C LYS A 13 -12.26 -29.83 -2.64
N PHE A 14 -11.52 -30.19 -3.68
CA PHE A 14 -10.83 -29.26 -4.56
C PHE A 14 -11.83 -28.40 -5.36
N ILE A 15 -12.89 -28.99 -5.89
CA ILE A 15 -13.97 -28.26 -6.60
C ILE A 15 -14.70 -27.32 -5.64
N ILE A 16 -15.03 -27.74 -4.42
CA ILE A 16 -15.64 -26.89 -3.40
C ILE A 16 -14.70 -25.74 -3.01
N PHE A 17 -13.40 -26.00 -2.89
CA PHE A 17 -12.40 -24.98 -2.64
C PHE A 17 -12.35 -23.97 -3.78
N LEU A 18 -12.29 -24.42 -5.04
CA LEU A 18 -12.34 -23.57 -6.24
C LEU A 18 -13.61 -22.71 -6.30
N ILE A 19 -14.77 -23.30 -6.02
CA ILE A 19 -16.04 -22.58 -5.98
C ILE A 19 -16.05 -21.50 -4.87
N LYS A 20 -15.48 -21.78 -3.70
CA LYS A 20 -15.34 -20.80 -2.61
C LYS A 20 -14.38 -19.69 -2.98
N VAL A 21 -13.26 -19.99 -3.65
CA VAL A 21 -12.29 -19.01 -4.14
C VAL A 21 -12.90 -18.13 -5.21
N VAL A 22 -13.59 -18.71 -6.19
CA VAL A 22 -14.30 -17.97 -7.25
C VAL A 22 -15.41 -17.10 -6.67
N LYS A 23 -16.21 -17.61 -5.72
CA LYS A 23 -17.24 -16.81 -5.03
C LYS A 23 -16.64 -15.66 -4.22
N PHE A 24 -15.50 -15.89 -3.55
CA PHE A 24 -14.79 -14.84 -2.83
C PHE A 24 -14.25 -13.77 -3.80
N MET A 25 -13.66 -14.18 -4.92
CA MET A 25 -13.18 -13.28 -5.97
C MET A 25 -14.31 -12.43 -6.57
N ILE A 26 -15.41 -13.07 -6.97
CA ILE A 26 -16.57 -12.36 -7.56
C ILE A 26 -17.16 -11.35 -6.55
N LYS A 27 -17.13 -11.67 -5.25
CA LYS A 27 -17.64 -10.79 -4.20
C LYS A 27 -16.68 -9.63 -3.88
N SER A 28 -15.38 -9.76 -4.19
CA SER A 28 -14.37 -8.73 -3.97
C SER A 28 -14.12 -7.83 -5.18
N LEU A 29 -14.55 -8.26 -6.38
CA LEU A 29 -14.43 -7.45 -7.59
C LEU A 29 -15.39 -6.25 -7.53
N ASN A 30 -14.86 -5.09 -7.89
CA ASN A 30 -15.63 -3.84 -7.90
C ASN A 30 -16.29 -3.49 -6.55
N HIS A 31 -15.73 -3.99 -5.45
CA HIS A 31 -16.17 -3.69 -4.09
C HIS A 31 -15.03 -3.10 -3.27
N VAL A 32 -15.27 -1.92 -2.72
CA VAL A 32 -14.26 -1.25 -1.89
C VAL A 32 -14.14 -1.94 -0.54
N SER A 33 -12.93 -2.39 -0.25
CA SER A 33 -12.56 -2.93 1.05
C SER A 33 -11.82 -1.87 1.86
N VAL A 34 -12.25 -1.66 3.10
CA VAL A 34 -11.58 -0.75 4.05
C VAL A 34 -10.84 -1.57 5.08
N LEU A 35 -9.58 -1.22 5.30
CA LEU A 35 -8.71 -1.80 6.30
C LEU A 35 -8.41 -0.73 7.36
N ALA A 36 -8.56 -1.08 8.62
CA ALA A 36 -8.22 -0.23 9.76
C ALA A 36 -7.26 -0.98 10.68
N ASN A 37 -6.51 -0.24 11.47
CA ASN A 37 -5.57 -0.79 12.46
C ASN A 37 -4.59 -1.81 11.86
N ILE A 38 -4.00 -1.47 10.71
CA ILE A 38 -3.05 -2.32 10.04
C ILE A 38 -1.74 -2.30 10.84
N PRO A 39 -1.29 -3.43 11.40
CA PRO A 39 -0.04 -3.47 12.13
C PRO A 39 1.15 -3.32 11.17
N PHE A 40 2.09 -2.49 11.53
CA PHE A 40 3.39 -2.38 10.87
C PHE A 40 4.47 -2.06 11.90
N GLU A 41 5.70 -2.37 11.57
CA GLU A 41 6.87 -2.12 12.40
C GLU A 41 7.90 -1.34 11.60
N ILE A 42 8.61 -0.43 12.27
CA ILE A 42 9.74 0.28 11.69
C ILE A 42 10.99 -0.62 11.79
N ASP A 43 11.64 -0.86 10.66
CA ASP A 43 12.97 -1.44 10.62
C ASP A 43 14.02 -0.36 10.93
N GLU A 44 14.54 -0.33 12.16
CA GLU A 44 15.58 0.61 12.61
C GLU A 44 16.80 0.62 11.66
N LYS A 45 17.20 -0.54 11.11
CA LYS A 45 18.34 -0.63 10.19
C LYS A 45 18.06 0.07 8.87
N ARG A 46 16.80 0.04 8.41
CA ARG A 46 16.38 0.77 7.22
C ARG A 46 16.38 2.27 7.49
N VAL A 47 15.86 2.70 8.64
CA VAL A 47 15.92 4.10 9.10
C VAL A 47 17.35 4.61 9.09
N LEU A 48 18.29 3.89 9.68
CA LEU A 48 19.69 4.26 9.71
C LEU A 48 20.32 4.37 8.31
N ARG A 49 19.97 3.46 7.39
CA ARG A 49 20.43 3.51 6.00
C ARG A 49 19.95 4.75 5.26
N GLU A 50 18.69 5.10 5.44
CA GLU A 50 18.09 6.26 4.78
C GLU A 50 18.63 7.59 5.33
N LEU A 51 18.99 7.61 6.61
CA LEU A 51 19.75 8.71 7.22
C LEU A 51 21.24 8.71 6.81
N ARG A 52 21.67 7.78 5.94
CA ARG A 52 23.09 7.58 5.55
C ARG A 52 24.00 7.28 6.73
N ILE A 53 23.48 6.75 7.81
CA ILE A 53 24.23 6.28 8.97
C ILE A 53 24.71 4.84 8.67
N PRO A 54 26.00 4.49 8.90
CA PRO A 54 26.51 3.16 8.61
C PRO A 54 25.71 2.05 9.31
N VAL A 55 25.25 1.04 8.56
CA VAL A 55 24.35 -0.04 9.03
C VAL A 55 24.97 -0.90 10.15
N LYS A 56 26.30 -0.84 10.36
CA LYS A 56 26.99 -1.51 11.46
C LYS A 56 26.70 -0.88 12.83
N LYS A 57 26.13 0.32 12.83
CA LYS A 57 25.70 1.02 14.06
C LYS A 57 24.20 0.86 14.20
N ASN A 58 23.73 0.59 15.41
CA ASN A 58 22.34 0.73 15.79
C ASN A 58 22.13 2.09 16.47
N LEU A 59 20.88 2.48 16.79
CA LEU A 59 20.61 3.75 17.46
C LEU A 59 21.35 3.91 18.78
N LYS A 60 21.70 2.78 19.45
CA LYS A 60 22.45 2.77 20.71
C LYS A 60 23.95 2.98 20.51
N ASP A 61 24.48 2.68 19.32
CA ASP A 61 25.91 2.76 18.99
C ASP A 61 26.29 4.09 18.33
N LEU A 62 25.36 5.03 18.17
CA LEU A 62 25.66 6.38 17.72
C LEU A 62 26.53 7.05 18.78
N ASN A 63 27.78 7.38 18.41
CA ASN A 63 28.75 8.05 19.31
C ASN A 63 28.24 9.41 19.84
N GLU A 64 27.23 9.98 19.19
CA GLU A 64 26.43 11.09 19.65
C GLU A 64 25.20 10.55 20.38
N LYS A 65 25.36 10.19 21.65
CA LYS A 65 24.28 9.72 22.52
C LYS A 65 23.01 10.57 22.35
N LYS A 66 23.18 11.89 22.28
CA LYS A 66 22.08 12.84 22.15
C LYS A 66 21.23 12.62 20.89
N LEU A 67 21.86 12.44 19.72
CA LEU A 67 21.15 12.22 18.44
C LEU A 67 20.39 10.87 18.45
N GLY A 68 21.01 9.83 19.02
CA GLY A 68 20.36 8.52 19.12
C GLY A 68 19.15 8.53 20.05
N GLU A 69 19.24 9.24 21.17
CA GLU A 69 18.14 9.43 22.12
C GLU A 69 17.01 10.30 21.51
N GLU A 70 17.36 11.38 20.83
CA GLU A 70 16.41 12.25 20.13
C GLU A 70 15.65 11.49 19.04
N LEU A 71 16.32 10.74 18.18
CA LEU A 71 15.69 9.96 17.14
C LEU A 71 14.79 8.85 17.71
N LYS A 72 15.22 8.19 18.78
CA LYS A 72 14.40 7.19 19.47
C LYS A 72 13.13 7.81 20.04
N ASN A 73 13.25 8.95 20.71
CA ASN A 73 12.10 9.69 21.26
C ASN A 73 11.12 10.09 20.16
N VAL A 74 11.61 10.61 19.02
CA VAL A 74 10.78 10.97 17.88
C VAL A 74 10.05 9.75 17.29
N ILE A 75 10.70 8.59 17.23
CA ILE A 75 10.05 7.34 16.76
C ILE A 75 8.93 6.91 17.74
N GLU A 76 9.16 7.00 19.04
CA GLU A 76 8.15 6.69 20.06
C GLU A 76 6.94 7.65 19.97
N ILE A 77 7.19 8.95 19.81
CA ILE A 77 6.13 9.95 19.56
C ILE A 77 5.36 9.60 18.30
N ALA A 78 6.05 9.29 17.20
CA ALA A 78 5.42 8.95 15.93
C ALA A 78 4.50 7.74 16.05
N TYR A 79 4.91 6.67 16.75
CA TYR A 79 4.05 5.51 17.00
C TYR A 79 2.75 5.84 17.73
N GLY A 80 2.78 6.80 18.66
CA GLY A 80 1.60 7.27 19.38
C GLY A 80 0.62 8.07 18.52
N LEU A 81 1.10 8.64 17.41
CA LEU A 81 0.32 9.51 16.52
C LEU A 81 -0.22 8.81 15.26
N VAL A 82 0.26 7.61 14.96
CA VAL A 82 -0.11 6.93 13.71
C VAL A 82 -1.43 6.17 13.85
N HIS A 83 -2.36 6.47 12.94
CA HIS A 83 -3.64 5.79 12.78
C HIS A 83 -3.76 5.20 11.38
N GLY A 84 -3.08 4.06 11.17
CA GLY A 84 -2.98 3.41 9.87
C GLY A 84 -4.33 2.91 9.33
N LYS A 85 -4.72 3.40 8.15
CA LYS A 85 -5.91 2.99 7.42
C LYS A 85 -5.59 2.78 5.95
N ALA A 86 -6.36 1.92 5.29
CA ALA A 86 -6.29 1.77 3.84
C ALA A 86 -7.66 1.43 3.25
N CYS A 87 -7.83 1.76 1.99
CA CYS A 87 -8.92 1.24 1.17
C CYS A 87 -8.37 0.72 -0.14
N TYR A 88 -9.00 -0.31 -0.69
CA TYR A 88 -8.64 -0.84 -1.99
C TYR A 88 -9.87 -1.38 -2.74
N ASN A 89 -9.77 -1.39 -4.05
CA ASN A 89 -10.73 -1.99 -4.95
C ASN A 89 -10.02 -2.81 -6.01
N THR A 90 -10.63 -3.90 -6.47
CA THR A 90 -10.04 -4.80 -7.46
C THR A 90 -10.91 -4.85 -8.70
N PHE A 91 -10.29 -4.70 -9.86
CA PHE A 91 -10.94 -4.62 -11.17
C PHE A 91 -10.40 -5.70 -12.10
N GLN A 92 -11.25 -6.20 -12.98
CA GLN A 92 -10.81 -7.01 -14.09
C GLN A 92 -10.18 -6.11 -15.16
N ILE A 93 -9.06 -6.55 -15.74
CA ILE A 93 -8.43 -5.87 -16.86
C ILE A 93 -9.11 -6.32 -18.14
N LYS A 94 -9.71 -5.37 -18.88
CA LYS A 94 -10.33 -5.64 -20.19
C LYS A 94 -9.32 -5.63 -21.32
N ASN A 95 -8.53 -4.57 -21.39
CA ASN A 95 -7.54 -4.40 -22.44
C ASN A 95 -6.28 -3.71 -21.90
N VAL A 96 -5.13 -4.11 -22.41
CA VAL A 96 -3.84 -3.45 -22.21
C VAL A 96 -3.34 -2.96 -23.56
N PHE A 97 -3.15 -1.66 -23.69
CA PHE A 97 -2.55 -1.00 -24.85
C PHE A 97 -1.10 -0.60 -24.51
N GLU A 98 -0.39 0.00 -25.46
CA GLU A 98 1.01 0.38 -25.28
C GLU A 98 1.25 1.32 -24.06
N SER A 99 0.30 2.25 -23.82
CA SER A 99 0.44 3.27 -22.76
C SER A 99 -0.82 3.46 -21.91
N LYS A 100 -1.76 2.53 -21.96
CA LYS A 100 -2.98 2.59 -21.15
C LYS A 100 -3.56 1.22 -20.88
N VAL A 101 -4.24 1.09 -19.74
CA VAL A 101 -4.96 -0.11 -19.32
C VAL A 101 -6.42 0.24 -19.07
N VAL A 102 -7.33 -0.54 -19.61
CA VAL A 102 -8.79 -0.38 -19.43
C VAL A 102 -9.27 -1.39 -18.41
N LEU A 103 -9.92 -0.90 -17.36
CA LEU A 103 -10.55 -1.70 -16.31
C LEU A 103 -12.06 -1.85 -16.56
N ASP A 104 -12.70 -2.87 -15.97
CA ASP A 104 -14.04 -3.34 -16.41
C ASP A 104 -15.21 -2.46 -16.00
N LYS A 105 -15.14 -1.66 -14.98
CA LYS A 105 -16.35 -1.00 -14.45
C LYS A 105 -16.39 0.52 -14.58
N SER A 106 -15.31 1.14 -14.91
CA SER A 106 -15.23 2.59 -14.81
C SER A 106 -14.87 3.29 -16.12
N GLU A 107 -14.68 2.54 -17.22
CA GLU A 107 -13.89 3.07 -18.35
C GLU A 107 -12.58 3.72 -17.88
N THR A 108 -12.22 3.42 -16.61
CA THR A 108 -11.03 3.93 -15.93
C THR A 108 -9.82 3.54 -16.73
N LEU A 109 -9.17 4.55 -17.26
CA LEU A 109 -7.95 4.41 -18.00
C LEU A 109 -6.79 4.66 -17.06
N VAL A 110 -6.08 3.60 -16.72
CA VAL A 110 -4.78 3.78 -16.05
C VAL A 110 -3.75 4.07 -17.12
N ASN A 111 -3.28 5.32 -17.17
CA ASN A 111 -2.35 5.78 -18.21
C ASN A 111 -0.90 5.62 -17.76
N GLY A 112 -0.03 5.20 -18.67
CA GLY A 112 1.41 5.05 -18.48
C GLY A 112 1.96 3.81 -19.17
N LYS A 113 3.05 3.93 -19.91
CA LYS A 113 3.75 2.80 -20.55
C LYS A 113 4.23 1.79 -19.51
N LYS A 114 4.81 2.30 -18.39
CA LYS A 114 5.30 1.44 -17.32
C LYS A 114 4.18 0.67 -16.63
N VAL A 115 3.03 1.30 -16.43
CA VAL A 115 1.84 0.64 -15.89
C VAL A 115 1.34 -0.44 -16.85
N ALA A 116 1.25 -0.13 -18.15
CA ALA A 116 0.83 -1.09 -19.16
C ALA A 116 1.80 -2.29 -19.24
N GLU A 117 3.11 -2.06 -19.14
CA GLU A 117 4.12 -3.11 -19.07
C GLU A 117 3.93 -4.03 -17.85
N ILE A 118 3.72 -3.45 -16.67
CA ILE A 118 3.51 -4.21 -15.43
C ILE A 118 2.26 -5.07 -15.51
N LEU A 119 1.18 -4.54 -16.09
CA LEU A 119 -0.13 -5.18 -16.15
C LEU A 119 -0.36 -6.05 -17.40
N LYS A 120 0.60 -6.12 -18.33
CA LYS A 120 0.47 -6.80 -19.62
C LYS A 120 -0.03 -8.24 -19.52
N ASN A 121 0.44 -8.99 -18.51
CA ASN A 121 0.08 -10.40 -18.30
C ASN A 121 -0.87 -10.59 -17.09
N CYS A 122 -1.48 -9.52 -16.62
CA CYS A 122 -2.37 -9.56 -15.47
C CYS A 122 -3.83 -9.66 -15.92
N GLU A 123 -4.64 -10.43 -15.19
CA GLU A 123 -6.08 -10.51 -15.39
C GLU A 123 -6.85 -9.49 -14.55
N TYR A 124 -6.29 -9.15 -13.40
CA TYR A 124 -6.89 -8.20 -12.47
C TYR A 124 -5.86 -7.19 -11.99
N CYS A 125 -6.36 -6.06 -11.51
CA CYS A 125 -5.57 -5.02 -10.88
C CYS A 125 -6.28 -4.56 -9.61
N SER A 126 -5.57 -4.55 -8.48
CA SER A 126 -6.00 -3.89 -7.25
C SER A 126 -5.41 -2.50 -7.19
N LEU A 127 -6.25 -1.50 -7.00
CA LEU A 127 -5.85 -0.12 -6.71
C LEU A 127 -6.09 0.14 -5.23
N PHE A 128 -5.16 0.75 -4.54
CA PHE A 128 -5.28 1.06 -3.13
C PHE A 128 -4.79 2.44 -2.76
N VAL A 129 -5.33 2.95 -1.67
CA VAL A 129 -4.86 4.15 -0.97
C VAL A 129 -4.64 3.78 0.49
N SER A 130 -3.52 4.19 1.06
CA SER A 130 -3.20 4.05 2.48
C SER A 130 -2.78 5.40 3.07
N THR A 131 -2.99 5.56 4.37
CA THR A 131 -2.59 6.75 5.14
C THR A 131 -2.22 6.36 6.56
N ILE A 132 -1.36 7.14 7.17
CA ILE A 132 -1.07 7.06 8.61
C ILE A 132 -1.88 8.06 9.45
N GLY A 133 -2.77 8.83 8.81
CA GLY A 133 -3.55 9.90 9.46
C GLY A 133 -2.84 11.26 9.44
N PRO A 134 -3.54 12.33 9.82
CA PRO A 134 -3.02 13.70 9.85
C PRO A 134 -2.27 14.05 11.13
N GLU A 135 -2.40 13.25 12.19
CA GLU A 135 -1.98 13.61 13.55
C GLU A 135 -0.48 13.86 13.63
N LEU A 136 0.32 13.02 12.94
CA LEU A 136 1.78 13.18 12.94
C LEU A 136 2.22 14.47 12.25
N GLU A 137 1.67 14.80 11.08
CA GLU A 137 2.06 16.02 10.37
C GLU A 137 1.56 17.29 11.09
N ASN A 138 0.40 17.22 11.76
CA ASN A 138 -0.09 18.32 12.58
C ASN A 138 0.82 18.54 13.80
N HIS A 139 1.25 17.45 14.44
CA HIS A 139 2.16 17.52 15.58
C HIS A 139 3.55 18.05 15.17
N ALA A 140 4.06 17.66 14.01
CA ALA A 140 5.32 18.16 13.48
C ALA A 140 5.28 19.69 13.24
N VAL A 141 4.17 20.20 12.70
CA VAL A 141 3.97 21.65 12.52
C VAL A 141 3.95 22.40 13.87
N GLU A 142 3.30 21.83 14.88
CA GLU A 142 3.27 22.43 16.22
C GLU A 142 4.64 22.39 16.90
N MET A 143 5.32 21.23 16.84
CA MET A 143 6.67 21.04 17.39
C MET A 143 7.69 22.00 16.77
N ALA A 144 7.54 22.36 15.50
CA ALA A 144 8.46 23.27 14.80
C ALA A 144 8.54 24.68 15.41
N LYS A 145 7.57 25.07 16.26
CA LYS A 145 7.58 26.38 16.92
C LYS A 145 8.67 26.46 17.98
N ASP A 146 8.95 25.34 18.67
CA ASP A 146 9.89 25.29 19.81
C ASP A 146 11.10 24.39 19.51
N ASP A 147 10.94 23.36 18.68
CA ASP A 147 11.97 22.37 18.31
C ASP A 147 11.94 22.06 16.82
N GLN A 148 12.70 22.82 16.04
CA GLN A 148 12.83 22.63 14.58
C GLN A 148 13.55 21.32 14.22
N SER A 149 14.51 20.88 15.03
CA SER A 149 15.26 19.64 14.81
C SER A 149 14.35 18.43 15.01
N GLY A 150 13.65 18.35 16.12
CA GLY A 150 12.69 17.29 16.42
C GLY A 150 11.58 17.21 15.38
N SER A 151 11.03 18.37 14.96
CA SER A 151 10.03 18.46 13.90
C SER A 151 10.55 17.89 12.58
N PHE A 152 11.77 18.25 12.18
CA PHE A 152 12.41 17.74 10.97
C PHE A 152 12.55 16.20 11.02
N PHE A 153 13.02 15.64 12.13
CA PHE A 153 13.08 14.19 12.30
C PHE A 153 11.71 13.54 12.28
N LEU A 154 10.71 14.13 12.92
CA LEU A 154 9.34 13.61 12.95
C LEU A 154 8.72 13.56 11.56
N GLU A 155 8.93 14.59 10.73
CA GLU A 155 8.51 14.61 9.33
C GLU A 155 9.14 13.46 8.53
N HIS A 156 10.44 13.18 8.72
CA HIS A 156 11.13 12.08 8.05
C HIS A 156 10.66 10.72 8.54
N VAL A 157 10.50 10.54 9.84
CA VAL A 157 9.92 9.33 10.43
C VAL A 157 8.52 9.08 9.87
N GLY A 158 7.70 10.12 9.75
CA GLY A 158 6.37 10.03 9.14
C GLY A 158 6.39 9.57 7.68
N ASN A 159 7.38 10.00 6.88
CA ASN A 159 7.54 9.51 5.50
C ASN A 159 7.82 7.99 5.48
N TRP A 160 8.72 7.51 6.35
CA TRP A 160 8.99 6.08 6.46
C TRP A 160 7.77 5.30 6.94
N MET A 161 7.06 5.82 7.94
CA MET A 161 5.84 5.18 8.43
C MET A 161 4.76 5.05 7.35
N ALA A 162 4.59 6.06 6.48
CA ALA A 162 3.68 5.98 5.35
C ALA A 162 4.11 4.87 4.36
N GLU A 163 5.42 4.72 4.11
CA GLU A 163 5.97 3.66 3.25
C GLU A 163 5.78 2.27 3.88
N TYR A 164 6.08 2.09 5.17
CA TYR A 164 5.84 0.83 5.87
C TYR A 164 4.36 0.47 5.90
N MET A 165 3.47 1.46 6.05
CA MET A 165 2.04 1.27 5.94
C MET A 165 1.66 0.75 4.55
N ALA A 166 2.18 1.36 3.48
CA ALA A 166 1.92 0.90 2.12
C ALA A 166 2.46 -0.52 1.87
N GLU A 167 3.63 -0.87 2.42
CA GLU A 167 4.19 -2.23 2.37
C GLU A 167 3.31 -3.25 3.11
N ALA A 168 2.77 -2.88 4.28
CA ALA A 168 1.85 -3.74 5.04
C ALA A 168 0.53 -3.98 4.26
N VAL A 169 0.00 -2.95 3.62
CA VAL A 169 -1.18 -3.05 2.74
C VAL A 169 -0.88 -3.93 1.53
N GLU A 170 0.26 -3.71 0.84
CA GLU A 170 0.71 -4.57 -0.27
C GLU A 170 0.78 -6.02 0.15
N LYS A 171 1.41 -6.32 1.29
CA LYS A 171 1.51 -7.68 1.83
C LYS A 171 0.13 -8.30 2.08
N ARG A 172 -0.79 -7.52 2.64
CA ARG A 172 -2.17 -7.98 2.92
C ARG A 172 -2.93 -8.30 1.63
N ILE A 173 -2.87 -7.43 0.63
CA ILE A 173 -3.52 -7.63 -0.67
C ILE A 173 -2.86 -8.82 -1.39
N SER A 174 -1.51 -8.88 -1.44
CA SER A 174 -0.75 -9.96 -2.07
C SER A 174 -1.07 -11.33 -1.50
N GLN A 175 -1.27 -11.44 -0.18
CA GLN A 175 -1.73 -12.69 0.44
C GLN A 175 -3.10 -13.13 -0.08
N GLY A 176 -4.02 -12.18 -0.32
CA GLY A 176 -5.31 -12.44 -0.95
C GLY A 176 -5.15 -12.94 -2.39
N ILE A 177 -4.31 -12.28 -3.18
CA ILE A 177 -3.97 -12.62 -4.58
C ILE A 177 -3.43 -14.05 -4.66
N ILE A 178 -2.45 -14.39 -3.81
CA ILE A 178 -1.83 -15.73 -3.78
C ILE A 178 -2.85 -16.80 -3.38
N LYS A 179 -3.70 -16.52 -2.38
CA LYS A 179 -4.78 -17.43 -1.96
C LYS A 179 -5.82 -17.64 -3.07
N ALA A 180 -6.03 -16.66 -3.93
CA ALA A 180 -6.90 -16.76 -5.10
C ALA A 180 -6.26 -17.53 -6.27
N GLY A 181 -5.00 -17.96 -6.16
CA GLY A 181 -4.31 -18.75 -7.16
C GLY A 181 -3.51 -17.96 -8.18
N PHE A 182 -3.31 -16.66 -7.96
CA PHE A 182 -2.55 -15.78 -8.83
C PHE A 182 -1.15 -15.50 -8.29
N ILE A 183 -0.30 -14.90 -9.15
CA ILE A 183 0.98 -14.29 -8.78
C ILE A 183 0.73 -12.81 -8.53
N SER A 184 1.15 -12.31 -7.38
CA SER A 184 1.11 -10.89 -7.07
C SER A 184 2.32 -10.18 -7.68
N LYS A 185 2.07 -9.14 -8.49
CA LYS A 185 3.12 -8.20 -8.89
C LYS A 185 3.47 -7.29 -7.71
N LYS A 186 4.66 -6.72 -7.73
CA LYS A 186 5.01 -5.65 -6.78
C LYS A 186 4.16 -4.43 -7.04
N ARG A 187 3.83 -3.70 -5.97
CA ARG A 187 3.11 -2.45 -6.09
C ARG A 187 3.88 -1.43 -6.94
N TYR A 188 3.12 -0.62 -7.66
CA TYR A 188 3.63 0.53 -8.39
C TYR A 188 2.80 1.76 -8.04
N SER A 189 3.45 2.81 -7.56
CA SER A 189 2.77 3.98 -7.02
C SER A 189 2.58 5.07 -8.06
N VAL A 190 1.53 5.87 -7.91
CA VAL A 190 1.30 7.08 -8.71
C VAL A 190 2.43 8.08 -8.48
N GLY A 191 2.79 8.82 -9.52
CA GLY A 191 3.90 9.79 -9.49
C GLY A 191 5.26 9.18 -9.86
N TYR A 192 5.35 7.85 -10.08
CA TYR A 192 6.57 7.21 -10.55
C TYR A 192 6.57 7.04 -12.08
N GLY A 193 7.73 7.29 -12.68
CA GLY A 193 7.93 7.16 -14.13
C GLY A 193 6.98 8.04 -14.91
N ASP A 194 6.19 7.44 -15.79
CA ASP A 194 5.20 8.10 -16.63
C ASP A 194 3.75 7.96 -16.14
N TRP A 195 3.54 7.49 -14.91
CA TRP A 195 2.24 7.50 -14.26
C TRP A 195 2.06 8.80 -13.47
N HIS A 196 1.50 9.79 -14.15
CA HIS A 196 1.41 11.15 -13.63
C HIS A 196 0.54 11.27 -12.39
N VAL A 197 0.85 12.29 -11.56
CA VAL A 197 0.21 12.53 -10.26
C VAL A 197 -1.29 12.84 -10.38
N GLU A 198 -1.75 13.34 -11.51
CA GLU A 198 -3.17 13.61 -11.81
C GLU A 198 -4.04 12.35 -11.71
N ALA A 199 -3.45 11.16 -11.94
CA ALA A 199 -4.15 9.89 -11.78
C ALA A 199 -4.64 9.64 -10.35
N GLN A 200 -4.10 10.34 -9.35
CA GLN A 200 -4.54 10.23 -7.96
C GLN A 200 -6.02 10.57 -7.82
N LYS A 201 -6.54 11.56 -8.56
CA LYS A 201 -7.94 11.95 -8.48
C LYS A 201 -8.87 10.77 -8.73
N GLU A 202 -8.64 10.05 -9.82
CA GLU A 202 -9.46 8.91 -10.20
C GLU A 202 -9.28 7.73 -9.23
N ILE A 203 -8.04 7.44 -8.80
CA ILE A 203 -7.78 6.36 -7.87
C ILE A 203 -8.45 6.61 -6.51
N LEU A 204 -8.39 7.83 -5.98
CA LEU A 204 -9.06 8.18 -4.75
C LEU A 204 -10.59 8.01 -4.86
N GLU A 205 -11.15 8.36 -6.00
CA GLU A 205 -12.59 8.22 -6.27
C GLU A 205 -13.01 6.75 -6.32
N ILE A 206 -12.37 5.93 -7.15
CA ILE A 206 -12.75 4.51 -7.34
C ILE A 206 -12.40 3.62 -6.16
N THR A 207 -11.47 4.03 -5.29
CA THR A 207 -11.17 3.36 -4.02
C THR A 207 -11.97 3.91 -2.85
N GLU A 208 -12.79 4.95 -3.07
CA GLU A 208 -13.55 5.65 -2.02
C GLU A 208 -12.66 6.13 -0.87
N ALA A 209 -11.49 6.72 -1.18
CA ALA A 209 -10.46 7.08 -0.21
C ALA A 209 -10.96 8.04 0.90
N ARG A 210 -12.06 8.75 0.66
CA ARG A 210 -12.74 9.58 1.69
C ARG A 210 -13.18 8.77 2.90
N ARG A 211 -13.46 7.47 2.74
CA ARG A 211 -13.83 6.58 3.87
C ARG A 211 -12.73 6.39 4.89
N ILE A 212 -11.48 6.63 4.50
CA ILE A 212 -10.31 6.56 5.36
C ILE A 212 -9.75 7.96 5.71
N GLY A 213 -10.47 9.02 5.34
CA GLY A 213 -10.09 10.41 5.62
C GLY A 213 -9.08 10.99 4.63
N VAL A 214 -8.88 10.38 3.45
CA VAL A 214 -7.97 10.90 2.42
C VAL A 214 -8.76 11.65 1.36
N SER A 215 -8.31 12.87 1.08
CA SER A 215 -8.81 13.75 0.02
C SER A 215 -7.67 14.18 -0.91
N ILE A 216 -7.98 15.00 -1.91
CA ILE A 216 -7.01 15.50 -2.88
C ILE A 216 -7.09 17.03 -2.98
N SER A 217 -5.93 17.69 -3.10
CA SER A 217 -5.82 19.12 -3.35
C SER A 217 -6.00 19.47 -4.83
N GLU A 218 -6.09 20.76 -5.16
CA GLU A 218 -6.12 21.24 -6.55
C GLU A 218 -4.85 20.88 -7.34
N SER A 219 -3.72 20.72 -6.64
CA SER A 219 -2.43 20.27 -7.22
C SER A 219 -2.27 18.77 -7.24
N TYR A 220 -3.34 18.01 -7.07
CA TYR A 220 -3.37 16.53 -7.05
C TYR A 220 -2.54 15.89 -5.93
N LEU A 221 -2.24 16.61 -4.85
CA LEU A 221 -1.56 16.04 -3.68
C LEU A 221 -2.58 15.48 -2.69
N MET A 222 -2.29 14.32 -2.12
CA MET A 222 -3.15 13.72 -1.09
C MET A 222 -3.07 14.50 0.23
N ILE A 223 -4.20 14.56 0.91
CA ILE A 223 -4.38 15.13 2.25
C ILE A 223 -5.04 14.05 3.11
N PRO A 224 -4.39 13.55 4.19
CA PRO A 224 -3.05 13.90 4.68
C PRO A 224 -1.91 13.58 3.71
N ARG A 225 -0.79 14.30 3.79
CA ARG A 225 0.38 14.11 2.91
C ARG A 225 1.07 12.76 3.13
N LYS A 226 1.02 12.21 4.35
CA LYS A 226 1.56 10.89 4.70
C LYS A 226 0.62 9.78 4.24
N SER A 227 0.33 9.78 2.93
CA SER A 227 -0.55 8.85 2.23
C SER A 227 0.14 8.31 0.98
N VAL A 228 -0.22 7.09 0.57
CA VAL A 228 0.33 6.42 -0.62
C VAL A 228 -0.82 5.85 -1.45
N SER A 229 -0.80 6.10 -2.76
CA SER A 229 -1.68 5.46 -3.74
C SER A 229 -0.87 4.57 -4.68
N ALA A 230 -1.36 3.35 -4.96
CA ALA A 230 -0.65 2.41 -5.81
C ALA A 230 -1.57 1.36 -6.43
N LEU A 231 -1.01 0.62 -7.40
CA LEU A 231 -1.62 -0.55 -8.00
C LEU A 231 -0.83 -1.84 -7.67
N ILE A 232 -1.52 -2.98 -7.73
CA ILE A 232 -0.93 -4.33 -7.66
C ILE A 232 -1.58 -5.18 -8.73
N GLY A 233 -0.80 -5.71 -9.67
CA GLY A 233 -1.29 -6.59 -10.72
C GLY A 233 -1.44 -8.05 -10.23
N TRP A 234 -2.44 -8.76 -10.77
CA TRP A 234 -2.71 -10.18 -10.54
C TRP A 234 -2.41 -10.95 -11.82
N GLU A 235 -1.28 -11.62 -11.88
CA GLU A 235 -0.86 -12.42 -13.02
C GLU A 235 -1.31 -13.88 -12.86
N ARG A 236 -1.75 -14.50 -13.96
CA ARG A 236 -2.07 -15.93 -13.94
C ARG A 236 -0.80 -16.76 -13.72
N LYS A 237 -0.91 -17.86 -12.96
CA LYS A 237 0.17 -18.84 -12.81
C LYS A 237 0.37 -19.64 -14.09
#